data_30c228033ad4e3db341af1dc3981601e
#
_entry.id   30c228033ad4e3db341af1dc3981601e
#
_cell.length_a   1.000
_cell.length_b   1.000
_cell.length_c   1.000
_cell.angle_alpha   90.00
_cell.angle_beta   90.00
_cell.angle_gamma   90.00
#
_symmetry.space_group_name_H-M   'P 1'
#
loop_
_entity.id
_entity.type
_entity.pdbx_description
1 polymer ?
#
loop_
_entity_poly.entity_id
_entity_poly.type
_entity_poly.pdbx_seq_one_letter_code
_entity_poly.pdbx_strand_id
1 'polypeptide(L)'
;MAEQLSRSVAGKVVLVTGAGSGMGRATAEVFAAEGAHVALTDLAGSPIEEIAAALRAQGHSATAWVLDVSDAAAIRSVVAEIAERLGGLDVLVNNAGVSSFCPIDDDDHYELVWDRAVSVLLTAHQRMIRAALPHLRRSSSPRIVNIASTEALGATARNSPYAAAKAGVTGLTRALAVELGKEGITVNAICPGPILTGMTEKVSEADKAVYAQRRTALRRYGLPEEVAHMTLSLCLPAASYITGVTIPVDGGLMARNA
;
A
#
# COMPACT_ATOMS: atom_id res chain seq x y z
N MET A 1 -12.86 31.12 15.40
CA MET A 1 -13.16 30.47 14.12
C MET A 1 -12.51 29.11 14.14
N ALA A 2 -13.17 28.05 13.63
CA ALA A 2 -12.53 26.74 13.51
C ALA A 2 -11.37 26.83 12.51
N GLU A 3 -10.23 26.19 12.84
CA GLU A 3 -9.10 26.06 11.91
C GLU A 3 -9.53 25.16 10.74
N GLN A 4 -9.37 25.65 9.51
CA GLN A 4 -9.72 24.90 8.32
C GLN A 4 -8.49 24.11 7.85
N LEU A 5 -8.47 22.80 8.14
CA LEU A 5 -7.42 21.89 7.65
C LEU A 5 -7.58 21.62 6.14
N SER A 6 -6.47 21.67 5.42
CA SER A 6 -6.45 21.40 3.97
C SER A 6 -6.89 19.97 3.63
N ARG A 7 -7.62 19.82 2.53
CA ARG A 7 -8.04 18.55 1.94
C ARG A 7 -7.34 18.30 0.60
N SER A 8 -6.15 18.84 0.41
CA SER A 8 -5.38 18.72 -0.82
C SER A 8 -4.01 18.10 -0.54
N VAL A 9 -3.55 17.28 -1.47
CA VAL A 9 -2.18 16.76 -1.55
C VAL A 9 -1.38 17.42 -2.68
N ALA A 10 -1.90 18.49 -3.28
CA ALA A 10 -1.23 19.19 -4.37
C ALA A 10 0.19 19.62 -3.97
N GLY A 11 1.16 19.37 -4.83
CA GLY A 11 2.57 19.64 -4.61
C GLY A 11 3.28 18.71 -3.62
N LYS A 12 2.60 17.72 -3.05
CA LYS A 12 3.23 16.72 -2.18
C LYS A 12 3.98 15.67 -3.00
N VAL A 13 5.11 15.21 -2.50
CA VAL A 13 5.88 14.11 -3.09
C VAL A 13 5.41 12.79 -2.47
N VAL A 14 4.92 11.90 -3.32
CA VAL A 14 4.29 10.62 -2.93
C VAL A 14 5.04 9.46 -3.56
N LEU A 15 5.59 8.56 -2.77
CA LEU A 15 6.22 7.32 -3.20
C LEU A 15 5.26 6.15 -3.04
N VAL A 16 4.97 5.44 -4.15
CA VAL A 16 4.10 4.25 -4.17
C VAL A 16 4.90 3.04 -4.64
N THR A 17 4.94 1.97 -3.83
CA THR A 17 5.57 0.70 -4.21
C THR A 17 4.57 -0.24 -4.86
N GLY A 18 5.02 -1.05 -5.84
CA GLY A 18 4.12 -1.94 -6.59
C GLY A 18 3.14 -1.15 -7.46
N ALA A 19 3.59 -0.05 -8.06
CA ALA A 19 2.75 0.89 -8.80
C ALA A 19 2.47 0.49 -10.25
N GLY A 20 2.98 -0.65 -10.72
CA GLY A 20 2.81 -1.12 -12.09
C GLY A 20 1.45 -1.77 -12.37
N SER A 21 0.66 -2.09 -11.35
CA SER A 21 -0.65 -2.71 -11.54
C SER A 21 -1.58 -2.53 -10.34
N GLY A 22 -2.84 -2.89 -10.52
CA GLY A 22 -3.84 -3.03 -9.45
C GLY A 22 -3.95 -1.81 -8.53
N MET A 23 -3.95 -2.03 -7.22
CA MET A 23 -4.13 -0.98 -6.22
C MET A 23 -3.01 0.06 -6.21
N GLY A 24 -1.75 -0.37 -6.47
CA GLY A 24 -0.60 0.54 -6.53
C GLY A 24 -0.70 1.51 -7.71
N ARG A 25 -1.08 1.01 -8.90
CA ARG A 25 -1.32 1.82 -10.07
C ARG A 25 -2.47 2.81 -9.82
N ALA A 26 -3.62 2.33 -9.35
CA ALA A 26 -4.76 3.19 -9.04
C ALA A 26 -4.40 4.26 -7.98
N THR A 27 -3.59 3.90 -6.98
CA THR A 27 -3.10 4.86 -5.98
C THR A 27 -2.24 5.93 -6.63
N ALA A 28 -1.31 5.56 -7.51
CA ALA A 28 -0.47 6.52 -8.23
C ALA A 28 -1.31 7.47 -9.10
N GLU A 29 -2.29 6.93 -9.82
CA GLU A 29 -3.21 7.69 -10.68
C GLU A 29 -4.07 8.67 -9.87
N VAL A 30 -4.66 8.23 -8.74
CA VAL A 30 -5.47 9.07 -7.86
C VAL A 30 -4.63 10.22 -7.27
N PHE A 31 -3.45 9.94 -6.74
CA PHE A 31 -2.59 11.00 -6.18
C PHE A 31 -2.11 11.98 -7.25
N ALA A 32 -1.79 11.51 -8.45
CA ALA A 32 -1.39 12.37 -9.57
C ALA A 32 -2.54 13.31 -10.00
N ALA A 33 -3.76 12.79 -10.09
CA ALA A 33 -4.95 13.58 -10.39
C ALA A 33 -5.25 14.66 -9.34
N GLU A 34 -4.88 14.42 -8.07
CA GLU A 34 -5.00 15.38 -6.97
C GLU A 34 -3.79 16.35 -6.88
N GLY A 35 -2.93 16.35 -7.92
CA GLY A 35 -1.83 17.32 -8.06
C GLY A 35 -0.56 16.99 -7.29
N ALA A 36 -0.40 15.76 -6.81
CA ALA A 36 0.84 15.32 -6.20
C ALA A 36 1.93 15.04 -7.24
N HIS A 37 3.20 15.07 -6.82
CA HIS A 37 4.34 14.54 -7.58
C HIS A 37 4.52 13.06 -7.21
N VAL A 38 4.18 12.15 -8.12
CA VAL A 38 4.16 10.73 -7.80
C VAL A 38 5.42 10.02 -8.29
N ALA A 39 6.11 9.36 -7.37
CA ALA A 39 7.18 8.41 -7.64
C ALA A 39 6.59 6.99 -7.70
N LEU A 40 6.53 6.41 -8.90
CA LEU A 40 6.07 5.05 -9.13
C LEU A 40 7.26 4.10 -9.03
N THR A 41 7.17 3.08 -8.17
CA THR A 41 8.22 2.05 -8.11
C THR A 41 7.63 0.65 -8.29
N ASP A 42 8.33 -0.19 -9.05
CA ASP A 42 8.00 -1.61 -9.25
C ASP A 42 9.21 -2.38 -9.77
N LEU A 43 9.08 -3.68 -9.93
CA LEU A 43 10.10 -4.56 -10.50
C LEU A 43 10.47 -4.18 -11.94
N ALA A 44 11.66 -4.55 -12.36
CA ALA A 44 12.07 -4.47 -13.76
C ALA A 44 11.08 -5.23 -14.67
N GLY A 45 10.75 -4.64 -15.82
CA GLY A 45 9.76 -5.18 -16.75
C GLY A 45 8.30 -4.86 -16.43
N SER A 46 8.03 -4.21 -15.31
CA SER A 46 6.72 -3.64 -15.02
C SER A 46 6.45 -2.37 -15.86
N PRO A 47 5.19 -2.06 -16.25
CA PRO A 47 4.88 -0.96 -17.16
C PRO A 47 4.89 0.43 -16.47
N ILE A 48 5.69 0.62 -15.42
CA ILE A 48 5.67 1.87 -14.63
C ILE A 48 6.07 3.10 -15.44
N GLU A 49 7.01 2.96 -16.40
CA GLU A 49 7.39 4.10 -17.24
C GLU A 49 6.27 4.48 -18.23
N GLU A 50 5.56 3.49 -18.77
CA GLU A 50 4.39 3.72 -19.63
C GLU A 50 3.27 4.44 -18.85
N ILE A 51 3.02 3.99 -17.61
CA ILE A 51 2.03 4.62 -16.71
C ILE A 51 2.46 6.05 -16.39
N ALA A 52 3.72 6.27 -16.01
CA ALA A 52 4.23 7.60 -15.71
C ALA A 52 4.17 8.53 -16.94
N ALA A 53 4.48 8.02 -18.14
CA ALA A 53 4.37 8.77 -19.38
C ALA A 53 2.93 9.15 -19.70
N ALA A 54 1.97 8.23 -19.50
CA ALA A 54 0.54 8.50 -19.67
C ALA A 54 0.03 9.59 -18.71
N LEU A 55 0.45 9.55 -17.44
CA LEU A 55 0.12 10.57 -16.46
C LEU A 55 0.70 11.95 -16.84
N ARG A 56 1.97 11.98 -17.29
CA ARG A 56 2.58 13.23 -17.78
C ARG A 56 1.88 13.80 -19.00
N ALA A 57 1.42 12.95 -19.92
CA ALA A 57 0.65 13.37 -21.10
C ALA A 57 -0.71 13.99 -20.73
N GLN A 58 -1.26 13.66 -19.55
CA GLN A 58 -2.46 14.26 -19.00
C GLN A 58 -2.18 15.53 -18.17
N GLY A 59 -0.93 15.98 -18.10
CA GLY A 59 -0.52 17.18 -17.37
C GLY A 59 -0.18 16.92 -15.88
N HIS A 60 -0.12 15.67 -15.45
CA HIS A 60 0.24 15.31 -14.08
C HIS A 60 1.76 15.14 -13.91
N SER A 61 2.23 15.18 -12.66
CA SER A 61 3.64 14.96 -12.33
C SER A 61 3.86 13.51 -11.86
N ALA A 62 4.59 12.73 -12.67
CA ALA A 62 4.86 11.33 -12.38
C ALA A 62 6.24 10.92 -12.93
N THR A 63 6.99 10.15 -12.15
CA THR A 63 8.29 9.61 -12.52
C THR A 63 8.41 8.16 -12.03
N ALA A 64 9.02 7.30 -12.82
CA ALA A 64 9.17 5.87 -12.52
C ALA A 64 10.60 5.53 -12.08
N TRP A 65 10.73 4.56 -11.17
CA TRP A 65 11.99 3.94 -10.75
C TRP A 65 11.81 2.44 -10.60
N VAL A 66 12.75 1.67 -11.14
CA VAL A 66 12.80 0.23 -10.89
C VAL A 66 13.24 -0.02 -9.45
N LEU A 67 12.47 -0.82 -8.72
CA LEU A 67 12.77 -1.19 -7.34
C LEU A 67 12.24 -2.58 -7.01
N ASP A 68 13.13 -3.50 -6.64
CA ASP A 68 12.77 -4.70 -5.90
C ASP A 68 12.77 -4.38 -4.39
N VAL A 69 11.59 -4.40 -3.78
CA VAL A 69 11.45 -4.12 -2.34
C VAL A 69 12.04 -5.20 -1.43
N SER A 70 12.46 -6.34 -1.97
CA SER A 70 13.24 -7.36 -1.22
C SER A 70 14.72 -6.97 -1.07
N ASP A 71 15.24 -6.11 -1.96
CA ASP A 71 16.63 -5.63 -1.92
C ASP A 71 16.78 -4.39 -1.03
N ALA A 72 17.43 -4.60 0.12
CA ALA A 72 17.66 -3.53 1.09
C ALA A 72 18.62 -2.43 0.60
N ALA A 73 19.55 -2.75 -0.31
CA ALA A 73 20.48 -1.77 -0.86
C ALA A 73 19.78 -0.91 -1.92
N ALA A 74 19.02 -1.54 -2.81
CA ALA A 74 18.20 -0.86 -3.80
C ALA A 74 17.18 0.09 -3.14
N ILE A 75 16.51 -0.34 -2.06
CA ILE A 75 15.59 0.52 -1.30
C ILE A 75 16.27 1.82 -0.87
N ARG A 76 17.45 1.73 -0.24
CA ARG A 76 18.16 2.93 0.25
C ARG A 76 18.55 3.87 -0.89
N SER A 77 19.08 3.32 -1.97
CA SER A 77 19.53 4.09 -3.12
C SER A 77 18.36 4.79 -3.82
N VAL A 78 17.31 4.04 -4.14
CA VAL A 78 16.15 4.54 -4.89
C VAL A 78 15.37 5.58 -4.07
N VAL A 79 15.15 5.35 -2.77
CA VAL A 79 14.46 6.34 -1.92
C VAL A 79 15.25 7.64 -1.80
N ALA A 80 16.57 7.56 -1.68
CA ALA A 80 17.43 8.75 -1.64
C ALA A 80 17.38 9.52 -2.96
N GLU A 81 17.48 8.82 -4.10
CA GLU A 81 17.39 9.43 -5.44
C GLU A 81 16.03 10.11 -5.67
N ILE A 82 14.92 9.45 -5.30
CA ILE A 82 13.57 10.02 -5.39
C ILE A 82 13.50 11.33 -4.61
N ALA A 83 13.95 11.32 -3.35
CA ALA A 83 13.89 12.49 -2.49
C ALA A 83 14.79 13.64 -3.00
N GLU A 84 15.93 13.32 -3.60
CA GLU A 84 16.81 14.31 -4.22
C GLU A 84 16.17 14.92 -5.47
N ARG A 85 15.70 14.09 -6.39
CA ARG A 85 15.14 14.54 -7.68
C ARG A 85 13.81 15.27 -7.56
N LEU A 86 12.97 14.89 -6.58
CA LEU A 86 11.66 15.50 -6.38
C LEU A 86 11.64 16.56 -5.26
N GLY A 87 12.79 16.83 -4.63
CA GLY A 87 12.94 17.87 -3.61
C GLY A 87 12.43 17.50 -2.22
N GLY A 88 12.16 16.21 -1.94
CA GLY A 88 11.69 15.72 -0.65
C GLY A 88 10.84 14.46 -0.76
N LEU A 89 10.21 14.08 0.37
CA LEU A 89 9.22 13.02 0.42
C LEU A 89 8.20 13.35 1.51
N ASP A 90 6.93 13.42 1.16
CA ASP A 90 5.83 13.70 2.08
C ASP A 90 5.03 12.45 2.44
N VAL A 91 4.84 11.55 1.47
CA VAL A 91 3.99 10.37 1.64
C VAL A 91 4.71 9.12 1.16
N LEU A 92 4.68 8.07 1.98
CA LEU A 92 5.10 6.72 1.61
C LEU A 92 3.89 5.79 1.63
N VAL A 93 3.61 5.14 0.49
CA VAL A 93 2.61 4.08 0.36
C VAL A 93 3.32 2.75 0.11
N ASN A 94 3.38 1.91 1.14
CA ASN A 94 3.89 0.54 1.06
C ASN A 94 2.77 -0.37 0.54
N ASN A 95 2.72 -0.56 -0.79
CA ASN A 95 1.69 -1.35 -1.45
C ASN A 95 2.24 -2.63 -2.11
N ALA A 96 3.51 -2.69 -2.49
CA ALA A 96 4.08 -3.87 -3.13
C ALA A 96 3.76 -5.16 -2.38
N GLY A 97 3.36 -6.19 -3.10
CA GLY A 97 2.97 -7.46 -2.48
C GLY A 97 2.93 -8.62 -3.46
N VAL A 98 2.93 -9.82 -2.91
CA VAL A 98 2.89 -11.09 -3.64
C VAL A 98 1.85 -12.01 -3.02
N SER A 99 1.32 -12.94 -3.81
CA SER A 99 0.52 -14.06 -3.32
C SER A 99 1.43 -15.09 -2.68
N SER A 100 0.97 -15.75 -1.60
CA SER A 100 1.78 -16.69 -0.82
C SER A 100 0.96 -17.88 -0.32
N PHE A 101 0.04 -18.39 -1.14
CA PHE A 101 -0.71 -19.61 -0.80
C PHE A 101 0.21 -20.82 -0.76
N CYS A 102 0.27 -21.48 0.40
CA CYS A 102 1.00 -22.72 0.61
C CYS A 102 0.40 -23.46 1.81
N PRO A 103 0.08 -24.78 1.68
CA PRO A 103 -0.32 -25.60 2.82
C PRO A 103 0.82 -25.68 3.84
N ILE A 104 0.48 -25.73 5.15
CA ILE A 104 1.49 -25.83 6.22
C ILE A 104 2.30 -27.11 6.19
N ASP A 105 1.74 -28.16 5.57
CA ASP A 105 2.32 -29.51 5.40
C ASP A 105 2.96 -29.72 4.01
N ASP A 106 3.23 -28.66 3.26
CA ASP A 106 4.02 -28.72 2.02
C ASP A 106 5.51 -28.65 2.37
N ASP A 107 6.11 -29.82 2.63
CA ASP A 107 7.52 -29.93 3.06
C ASP A 107 8.51 -29.41 2.02
N ASP A 108 8.15 -29.37 0.75
CA ASP A 108 9.04 -28.95 -0.34
C ASP A 108 9.09 -27.44 -0.55
N HIS A 109 7.97 -26.71 -0.29
CA HIS A 109 7.83 -25.31 -0.70
C HIS A 109 7.55 -24.35 0.46
N TYR A 110 7.05 -24.83 1.62
CA TYR A 110 6.52 -23.97 2.67
C TYR A 110 7.54 -22.92 3.15
N GLU A 111 8.76 -23.34 3.48
CA GLU A 111 9.79 -22.43 4.00
C GLU A 111 10.17 -21.35 2.96
N LEU A 112 10.28 -21.74 1.68
CA LEU A 112 10.59 -20.79 0.60
C LEU A 112 9.46 -19.75 0.44
N VAL A 113 8.19 -20.20 0.50
CA VAL A 113 7.02 -19.31 0.40
C VAL A 113 6.92 -18.41 1.63
N TRP A 114 7.22 -18.97 2.82
CA TRP A 114 7.28 -18.21 4.07
C TRP A 114 8.32 -17.08 4.01
N ASP A 115 9.55 -17.41 3.67
CA ASP A 115 10.65 -16.44 3.60
C ASP A 115 10.35 -15.33 2.59
N ARG A 116 9.82 -15.70 1.41
CA ARG A 116 9.41 -14.72 0.40
C ARG A 116 8.27 -13.83 0.91
N ALA A 117 7.25 -14.42 1.56
CA ALA A 117 6.13 -13.68 2.10
C ALA A 117 6.60 -12.67 3.15
N VAL A 118 7.39 -13.09 4.13
CA VAL A 118 7.93 -12.23 5.18
C VAL A 118 8.84 -11.15 4.59
N SER A 119 9.71 -11.51 3.64
CA SER A 119 10.62 -10.56 3.00
C SER A 119 9.88 -9.43 2.30
N VAL A 120 8.90 -9.76 1.43
CA VAL A 120 8.21 -8.78 0.59
C VAL A 120 7.06 -8.10 1.31
N LEU A 121 6.26 -8.87 2.10
CA LEU A 121 5.01 -8.35 2.66
C LEU A 121 5.19 -7.68 4.03
N LEU A 122 6.31 -7.90 4.73
CA LEU A 122 6.55 -7.34 6.06
C LEU A 122 7.92 -6.64 6.15
N THR A 123 9.02 -7.36 5.87
CA THR A 123 10.37 -6.80 6.01
C THR A 123 10.59 -5.60 5.09
N ALA A 124 10.07 -5.64 3.86
CA ALA A 124 10.13 -4.52 2.93
C ALA A 124 9.49 -3.25 3.51
N HIS A 125 8.34 -3.35 4.20
CA HIS A 125 7.67 -2.20 4.81
C HIS A 125 8.58 -1.46 5.79
N GLN A 126 9.19 -2.18 6.74
CA GLN A 126 10.10 -1.54 7.71
C GLN A 126 11.36 -0.97 7.04
N ARG A 127 11.91 -1.63 5.98
CA ARG A 127 13.07 -1.12 5.24
C ARG A 127 12.75 0.15 4.46
N MET A 128 11.60 0.20 3.78
CA MET A 128 11.11 1.38 3.07
C MET A 128 10.90 2.55 4.05
N ILE A 129 10.23 2.30 5.17
CA ILE A 129 10.00 3.32 6.20
C ILE A 129 11.33 3.86 6.73
N ARG A 130 12.28 2.99 7.08
CA ARG A 130 13.61 3.43 7.56
C ARG A 130 14.36 4.26 6.54
N ALA A 131 14.32 3.91 5.26
CA ALA A 131 14.94 4.68 4.20
C ALA A 131 14.23 6.04 3.97
N ALA A 132 12.90 6.06 4.05
CA ALA A 132 12.10 7.27 3.86
C ALA A 132 12.15 8.24 5.05
N LEU A 133 12.38 7.75 6.27
CA LEU A 133 12.24 8.51 7.51
C LEU A 133 13.06 9.83 7.55
N PRO A 134 14.33 9.89 7.13
CA PRO A 134 15.08 11.17 7.10
C PRO A 134 14.44 12.23 6.20
N HIS A 135 13.72 11.81 5.16
CA HIS A 135 13.05 12.71 4.22
C HIS A 135 11.66 13.10 4.75
N LEU A 136 10.89 12.15 5.28
CA LEU A 136 9.58 12.40 5.92
C LEU A 136 9.70 13.39 7.09
N ARG A 137 10.77 13.33 7.88
CA ARG A 137 11.04 14.27 8.97
C ARG A 137 11.17 15.73 8.52
N ARG A 138 11.46 15.98 7.25
CA ARG A 138 11.54 17.33 6.67
C ARG A 138 10.22 17.79 6.06
N SER A 139 9.25 16.91 5.94
CA SER A 139 7.92 17.25 5.44
C SER A 139 7.10 18.00 6.48
N SER A 140 6.30 18.95 6.03
CA SER A 140 5.29 19.62 6.86
C SER A 140 4.05 18.79 7.13
N SER A 141 3.87 17.66 6.43
CA SER A 141 2.69 16.79 6.53
C SER A 141 3.06 15.34 6.18
N PRO A 142 3.94 14.70 6.99
CA PRO A 142 4.46 13.36 6.67
C PRO A 142 3.40 12.28 6.92
N ARG A 143 3.26 11.35 5.96
CA ARG A 143 2.28 10.27 6.01
C ARG A 143 2.89 8.95 5.59
N ILE A 144 2.55 7.88 6.29
CA ILE A 144 2.88 6.50 5.93
C ILE A 144 1.58 5.70 5.89
N VAL A 145 1.30 5.07 4.75
CA VAL A 145 0.19 4.13 4.61
C VAL A 145 0.72 2.77 4.20
N ASN A 146 0.42 1.77 5.00
CA ASN A 146 0.79 0.38 4.77
C ASN A 146 -0.42 -0.39 4.24
N ILE A 147 -0.29 -1.02 3.07
CA ILE A 147 -1.34 -1.89 2.53
C ILE A 147 -1.18 -3.28 3.15
N ALA A 148 -2.02 -3.57 4.13
CA ALA A 148 -2.14 -4.86 4.77
C ALA A 148 -3.10 -5.77 3.98
N SER A 149 -4.08 -6.38 4.63
CA SER A 149 -5.12 -7.22 4.04
C SER A 149 -6.18 -7.54 5.10
N THR A 150 -7.38 -7.93 4.71
CA THR A 150 -8.33 -8.61 5.61
C THR A 150 -7.77 -9.91 6.19
N GLU A 151 -6.77 -10.54 5.55
CA GLU A 151 -6.03 -11.68 6.10
C GLU A 151 -5.21 -11.32 7.37
N ALA A 152 -5.01 -10.04 7.66
CA ALA A 152 -4.43 -9.58 8.93
C ALA A 152 -5.45 -9.58 10.09
N LEU A 153 -6.74 -9.65 9.79
CA LEU A 153 -7.87 -9.57 10.71
C LEU A 153 -8.61 -10.90 10.83
N GLY A 154 -8.53 -11.72 9.80
CA GLY A 154 -9.05 -13.07 9.69
C GLY A 154 -8.03 -13.97 9.00
N ALA A 155 -8.45 -15.14 8.52
CA ALA A 155 -7.56 -16.04 7.80
C ALA A 155 -8.30 -16.91 6.78
N THR A 156 -7.64 -17.19 5.67
CA THR A 156 -8.04 -18.18 4.69
C THR A 156 -7.14 -19.41 4.83
N ALA A 157 -7.72 -20.60 4.74
CA ALA A 157 -6.97 -21.85 4.79
C ALA A 157 -5.85 -21.87 3.72
N ARG A 158 -4.72 -22.49 4.06
CA ARG A 158 -3.52 -22.61 3.20
C ARG A 158 -2.85 -21.28 2.86
N ASN A 159 -3.02 -20.24 3.70
CA ASN A 159 -2.50 -18.90 3.46
C ASN A 159 -1.74 -18.34 4.69
N SER A 160 -1.20 -19.24 5.54
CA SER A 160 -0.54 -18.85 6.79
C SER A 160 0.68 -17.93 6.60
N PRO A 161 1.56 -18.08 5.58
CA PRO A 161 2.66 -17.14 5.38
C PRO A 161 2.18 -15.71 5.08
N TYR A 162 1.14 -15.59 4.25
CA TYR A 162 0.54 -14.29 3.91
C TYR A 162 -0.15 -13.65 5.12
N ALA A 163 -0.99 -14.42 5.83
CA ALA A 163 -1.73 -13.94 6.99
C ALA A 163 -0.79 -13.47 8.10
N ALA A 164 0.26 -14.26 8.40
CA ALA A 164 1.27 -13.91 9.40
C ALA A 164 2.00 -12.59 9.04
N ALA A 165 2.45 -12.47 7.78
CA ALA A 165 3.14 -11.26 7.32
C ALA A 165 2.21 -10.03 7.37
N LYS A 166 0.96 -10.15 6.91
CA LYS A 166 -0.02 -9.04 6.91
C LYS A 166 -0.49 -8.67 8.32
N ALA A 167 -0.62 -9.63 9.23
CA ALA A 167 -0.84 -9.35 10.67
C ALA A 167 0.36 -8.59 11.26
N GLY A 168 1.59 -8.98 10.89
CA GLY A 168 2.80 -8.25 11.26
C GLY A 168 2.80 -6.78 10.79
N VAL A 169 2.27 -6.48 9.61
CA VAL A 169 2.13 -5.10 9.10
C VAL A 169 1.23 -4.26 10.01
N THR A 170 0.12 -4.80 10.51
CA THR A 170 -0.75 -4.05 11.43
C THR A 170 -0.08 -3.81 12.79
N GLY A 171 0.71 -4.78 13.27
CA GLY A 171 1.53 -4.63 14.47
C GLY A 171 2.61 -3.55 14.29
N LEU A 172 3.35 -3.60 13.19
CA LEU A 172 4.35 -2.60 12.82
C LEU A 172 3.73 -1.19 12.72
N THR A 173 2.56 -1.08 12.12
CA THR A 173 1.82 0.18 11.97
C THR A 173 1.53 0.82 13.34
N ARG A 174 1.00 0.05 14.30
CA ARG A 174 0.72 0.55 15.66
C ARG A 174 1.99 0.97 16.39
N ALA A 175 3.03 0.16 16.33
CA ALA A 175 4.30 0.45 16.99
C ALA A 175 4.92 1.75 16.47
N LEU A 176 4.99 1.92 15.15
CA LEU A 176 5.55 3.12 14.54
C LEU A 176 4.68 4.37 14.67
N ALA A 177 3.35 4.20 14.75
CA ALA A 177 2.46 5.32 15.06
C ALA A 177 2.75 5.93 16.44
N VAL A 178 3.03 5.08 17.43
CA VAL A 178 3.40 5.52 18.78
C VAL A 178 4.83 6.12 18.79
N GLU A 179 5.77 5.46 18.12
CA GLU A 179 7.17 5.89 18.10
C GLU A 179 7.36 7.25 17.40
N LEU A 180 6.71 7.43 16.24
CA LEU A 180 6.91 8.58 15.35
C LEU A 180 5.87 9.70 15.55
N GLY A 181 4.82 9.45 16.32
CA GLY A 181 3.72 10.40 16.52
C GLY A 181 4.15 11.76 17.06
N LYS A 182 5.13 11.78 17.98
CA LYS A 182 5.70 13.03 18.52
C LYS A 182 6.43 13.89 17.45
N GLU A 183 6.79 13.29 16.33
CA GLU A 183 7.41 13.94 15.19
C GLU A 183 6.37 14.40 14.14
N GLY A 184 5.06 14.25 14.42
CA GLY A 184 3.97 14.61 13.51
C GLY A 184 3.77 13.63 12.35
N ILE A 185 4.48 12.48 12.34
CA ILE A 185 4.36 11.45 11.32
C ILE A 185 3.20 10.53 11.67
N THR A 186 2.20 10.44 10.79
CA THR A 186 1.13 9.46 10.96
C THR A 186 1.46 8.16 10.23
N VAL A 187 1.15 7.03 10.85
CA VAL A 187 1.34 5.69 10.28
C VAL A 187 0.05 4.91 10.40
N ASN A 188 -0.55 4.54 9.26
CA ASN A 188 -1.83 3.86 9.21
C ASN A 188 -1.78 2.64 8.29
N ALA A 189 -2.68 1.69 8.49
CA ALA A 189 -2.83 0.52 7.64
C ALA A 189 -4.21 0.47 7.01
N ILE A 190 -4.26 0.03 5.76
CA ILE A 190 -5.49 -0.35 5.07
C ILE A 190 -5.51 -1.87 4.92
N CYS A 191 -6.67 -2.48 5.16
CA CYS A 191 -6.92 -3.90 4.97
C CYS A 191 -7.92 -4.09 3.81
N PRO A 192 -7.45 -4.18 2.55
CA PRO A 192 -8.31 -4.49 1.44
C PRO A 192 -8.94 -5.88 1.59
N GLY A 193 -10.20 -5.99 1.17
CA GLY A 193 -10.89 -7.25 0.97
C GLY A 193 -10.62 -7.82 -0.43
N PRO A 194 -11.61 -8.49 -1.05
CA PRO A 194 -11.51 -8.98 -2.42
C PRO A 194 -11.58 -7.81 -3.40
N ILE A 195 -10.46 -7.47 -4.02
CA ILE A 195 -10.32 -6.37 -4.98
C ILE A 195 -10.02 -6.93 -6.37
N LEU A 196 -10.60 -6.33 -7.41
CA LEU A 196 -10.34 -6.68 -8.82
C LEU A 196 -8.94 -6.20 -9.22
N THR A 197 -7.97 -7.10 -9.16
CA THR A 197 -6.57 -6.86 -9.51
C THR A 197 -6.00 -8.06 -10.25
N GLY A 198 -4.80 -7.96 -10.81
CA GLY A 198 -4.09 -9.09 -11.42
C GLY A 198 -3.93 -10.29 -10.46
N MET A 199 -3.88 -10.06 -9.15
CA MET A 199 -3.81 -11.14 -8.15
C MET A 199 -5.09 -12.00 -8.13
N THR A 200 -6.26 -11.42 -8.46
CA THR A 200 -7.56 -12.10 -8.50
C THR A 200 -7.99 -12.48 -9.93
N GLU A 201 -7.19 -12.20 -10.93
CA GLU A 201 -7.51 -12.43 -12.34
C GLU A 201 -7.73 -13.92 -12.67
N LYS A 202 -6.99 -14.81 -12.00
CA LYS A 202 -7.10 -16.26 -12.17
C LYS A 202 -8.39 -16.87 -11.61
N VAL A 203 -9.16 -16.10 -10.82
CA VAL A 203 -10.45 -16.54 -10.28
C VAL A 203 -11.52 -16.24 -11.32
N SER A 204 -12.34 -17.25 -11.67
CA SER A 204 -13.42 -17.09 -12.66
C SER A 204 -14.44 -16.03 -12.18
N GLU A 205 -15.10 -15.33 -13.11
CA GLU A 205 -16.13 -14.36 -12.77
C GLU A 205 -17.31 -14.99 -12.00
N ALA A 206 -17.64 -16.23 -12.32
CA ALA A 206 -18.67 -16.99 -11.58
C ALA A 206 -18.26 -17.24 -10.13
N ASP A 207 -17.00 -17.64 -9.88
CA ASP A 207 -16.50 -17.88 -8.53
C ASP A 207 -16.37 -16.56 -7.75
N LYS A 208 -15.94 -15.47 -8.41
CA LYS A 208 -15.92 -14.13 -7.81
C LYS A 208 -17.32 -13.70 -7.37
N ALA A 209 -18.34 -13.91 -8.23
CA ALA A 209 -19.72 -13.58 -7.90
C ALA A 209 -20.23 -14.41 -6.71
N VAL A 210 -20.00 -15.73 -6.70
CA VAL A 210 -20.38 -16.61 -5.60
C VAL A 210 -19.67 -16.20 -4.30
N TYR A 211 -18.36 -15.94 -4.35
CA TYR A 211 -17.59 -15.48 -3.20
C TYR A 211 -18.14 -14.17 -2.64
N ALA A 212 -18.32 -13.18 -3.49
CA ALA A 212 -18.82 -11.87 -3.10
C ALA A 212 -20.22 -11.95 -2.46
N GLN A 213 -21.13 -12.70 -3.09
CA GLN A 213 -22.49 -12.93 -2.59
C GLN A 213 -22.50 -13.51 -1.17
N ARG A 214 -21.58 -14.44 -0.90
CA ARG A 214 -21.52 -15.16 0.38
C ARG A 214 -20.73 -14.41 1.44
N ARG A 215 -19.69 -13.66 1.06
CA ARG A 215 -18.68 -13.17 2.01
C ARG A 215 -18.73 -11.66 2.23
N THR A 216 -19.12 -10.85 1.25
CA THR A 216 -19.17 -9.40 1.41
C THR A 216 -20.58 -8.90 1.63
N ALA A 217 -20.77 -7.85 2.44
CA ALA A 217 -22.08 -7.23 2.63
C ALA A 217 -22.54 -6.49 1.38
N LEU A 218 -21.59 -5.88 0.62
CA LEU A 218 -21.87 -5.20 -0.64
C LEU A 218 -22.05 -6.15 -1.84
N ARG A 219 -21.80 -7.45 -1.64
CA ARG A 219 -22.02 -8.52 -2.63
C ARG A 219 -21.28 -8.32 -3.96
N ARG A 220 -20.15 -7.67 -3.92
CA ARG A 220 -19.25 -7.47 -5.07
C ARG A 220 -17.79 -7.43 -4.61
N TYR A 221 -16.89 -7.59 -5.55
CA TYR A 221 -15.50 -7.22 -5.38
C TYR A 221 -15.38 -5.69 -5.37
N GLY A 222 -14.39 -5.17 -4.66
CA GLY A 222 -14.01 -3.77 -4.71
C GLY A 222 -13.18 -3.46 -5.96
N LEU A 223 -13.13 -2.19 -6.30
CA LEU A 223 -12.24 -1.66 -7.34
C LEU A 223 -10.93 -1.18 -6.72
N PRO A 224 -9.81 -1.25 -7.43
CA PRO A 224 -8.53 -0.70 -6.96
C PRO A 224 -8.62 0.76 -6.53
N GLU A 225 -9.42 1.56 -7.24
CA GLU A 225 -9.66 2.98 -6.97
C GLU A 225 -10.32 3.21 -5.61
N GLU A 226 -11.18 2.29 -5.14
CA GLU A 226 -11.83 2.41 -3.81
C GLU A 226 -10.78 2.31 -2.69
N VAL A 227 -9.75 1.49 -2.86
CA VAL A 227 -8.61 1.41 -1.95
C VAL A 227 -7.72 2.65 -2.08
N ALA A 228 -7.46 3.11 -3.31
CA ALA A 228 -6.66 4.30 -3.60
C ALA A 228 -7.25 5.57 -2.96
N HIS A 229 -8.56 5.77 -3.05
CA HIS A 229 -9.23 6.91 -2.44
C HIS A 229 -9.19 6.88 -0.90
N MET A 230 -9.26 5.70 -0.27
CA MET A 230 -9.04 5.59 1.18
C MET A 230 -7.59 5.89 1.54
N THR A 231 -6.62 5.43 0.72
CA THR A 231 -5.19 5.75 0.88
C THR A 231 -4.97 7.26 0.83
N LEU A 232 -5.52 7.94 -0.17
CA LEU A 232 -5.50 9.39 -0.28
C LEU A 232 -6.11 10.07 0.96
N SER A 233 -7.28 9.60 1.41
CA SER A 233 -7.99 10.18 2.56
C SER A 233 -7.12 10.18 3.84
N LEU A 234 -6.34 9.14 4.08
CA LEU A 234 -5.41 9.05 5.20
C LEU A 234 -4.18 9.97 5.04
N CYS A 235 -3.88 10.41 3.82
CA CYS A 235 -2.73 11.28 3.52
C CYS A 235 -3.07 12.76 3.51
N LEU A 236 -4.36 13.13 3.58
CA LEU A 236 -4.77 14.54 3.63
C LEU A 236 -4.26 15.23 4.92
N PRO A 237 -3.94 16.54 4.88
CA PRO A 237 -3.71 17.30 6.10
C PRO A 237 -4.90 17.24 7.07
N ALA A 238 -6.13 17.18 6.55
CA ALA A 238 -7.35 17.02 7.35
C ALA A 238 -7.41 15.73 8.17
N ALA A 239 -6.61 14.70 7.82
CA ALA A 239 -6.49 13.44 8.56
C ALA A 239 -5.36 13.42 9.60
N SER A 240 -4.80 14.58 9.95
CA SER A 240 -3.58 14.70 10.80
C SER A 240 -3.72 14.11 12.21
N TYR A 241 -4.94 13.85 12.68
CA TYR A 241 -5.18 13.23 14.00
C TYR A 241 -5.53 11.74 13.91
N ILE A 242 -5.35 11.13 12.72
CA ILE A 242 -5.57 9.70 12.50
C ILE A 242 -4.21 9.01 12.39
N THR A 243 -3.84 8.21 13.39
CA THR A 243 -2.61 7.41 13.39
C THR A 243 -2.79 6.09 14.15
N GLY A 244 -2.08 5.04 13.75
CA GLY A 244 -2.12 3.71 14.37
C GLY A 244 -3.37 2.90 14.02
N VAL A 245 -4.24 3.38 13.13
CA VAL A 245 -5.46 2.68 12.76
C VAL A 245 -5.20 1.61 11.71
N THR A 246 -6.09 0.61 11.72
CA THR A 246 -6.19 -0.44 10.70
C THR A 246 -7.60 -0.38 10.14
N ILE A 247 -7.73 0.05 8.87
CA ILE A 247 -9.04 0.33 8.25
C ILE A 247 -9.35 -0.74 7.20
N PRO A 248 -10.40 -1.57 7.38
CA PRO A 248 -10.90 -2.44 6.33
C PRO A 248 -11.51 -1.63 5.17
N VAL A 249 -11.12 -1.98 3.94
CA VAL A 249 -11.76 -1.55 2.68
C VAL A 249 -12.17 -2.82 1.95
N ASP A 250 -13.26 -3.43 2.41
CA ASP A 250 -13.54 -4.84 2.18
C ASP A 250 -14.99 -5.17 1.83
N GLY A 251 -15.82 -4.14 1.58
CA GLY A 251 -17.24 -4.33 1.28
C GLY A 251 -18.03 -4.95 2.44
N GLY A 252 -17.54 -4.82 3.68
CA GLY A 252 -18.16 -5.37 4.88
C GLY A 252 -17.88 -6.87 5.09
N LEU A 253 -16.80 -7.39 4.49
CA LEU A 253 -16.40 -8.80 4.68
C LEU A 253 -16.11 -9.11 6.15
N MET A 254 -15.36 -8.25 6.83
CA MET A 254 -14.99 -8.45 8.25
C MET A 254 -16.10 -8.08 9.23
N ALA A 255 -17.10 -7.32 8.80
CA ALA A 255 -18.26 -6.95 9.63
C ALA A 255 -19.37 -8.03 9.62
N ARG A 256 -19.29 -8.99 8.70
CA ARG A 256 -20.33 -10.00 8.51
C ARG A 256 -20.07 -11.22 9.39
N ASN A 257 -21.07 -11.61 10.19
CA ASN A 257 -20.99 -12.77 11.09
C ASN A 257 -21.39 -14.10 10.43
N ALA A 258 -22.14 -14.10 9.33
CA ALA A 258 -22.60 -15.30 8.64
C ALA A 258 -22.90 -15.03 7.16
#